data_326dfa12a9dfbf88bdf7bb0a89dfaaa3
#
_entry.id   326dfa12a9dfbf88bdf7bb0a89dfaaa3
#
_cell.length_a   1.000
_cell.length_b   1.000
_cell.length_c   1.000
_cell.angle_alpha   90.00
_cell.angle_beta   90.00
_cell.angle_gamma   90.00
#
_symmetry.space_group_name_H-M   'P 1'
#
loop_
_entity.id
_entity.type
_entity.pdbx_description
1 polymer ?
#
loop_
_entity_poly.entity_id
_entity_poly.type
_entity_poly.pdbx_seq_one_letter_code
_entity_poly.pdbx_strand_id
1 'polypeptide(L)'
;LQHVVQASMRLVVRAPFLFVGSVFMVFTFSRSLSLVLLLLMPLLLFVVFFILKKVTPMYYHVQAALDNLNRFLIEAFSGIRVVKSFVCEDFEGSRISDVNAEFVNVTLKVSRWVVFLMPIVSLLMNIGVVIVIWFGAKIVSAGGMQIGDVLACTNYLLQILLSLLMASLVFKSVSQA
;
A
#
# COMPACT_ATOMS: atom_id res chain seq x y z
N LEU A 1 4.09 15.93 -15.42
CA LEU A 1 4.92 14.76 -15.73
C LEU A 1 6.30 14.82 -15.08
N GLN A 2 7.09 15.91 -15.23
CA GLN A 2 8.42 16.03 -14.64
C GLN A 2 8.44 15.87 -13.10
N HIS A 3 7.51 16.47 -12.37
CA HIS A 3 7.44 16.35 -10.92
C HIS A 3 7.11 14.93 -10.44
N VAL A 4 6.28 14.20 -11.17
CA VAL A 4 5.94 12.80 -10.85
C VAL A 4 7.15 11.89 -11.07
N VAL A 5 7.85 12.06 -12.17
CA VAL A 5 9.07 11.29 -12.49
C VAL A 5 10.18 11.57 -11.48
N GLN A 6 10.39 12.85 -11.10
CA GLN A 6 11.39 13.23 -10.10
C GLN A 6 11.08 12.71 -8.70
N ALA A 7 9.81 12.75 -8.29
CA ALA A 7 9.37 12.19 -7.01
C ALA A 7 9.52 10.66 -6.99
N SER A 8 9.15 9.99 -8.07
CA SER A 8 9.31 8.53 -8.21
C SER A 8 10.77 8.11 -8.17
N MET A 9 11.65 8.79 -8.89
CA MET A 9 13.09 8.50 -8.88
C MET A 9 13.71 8.69 -7.50
N ARG A 10 13.39 9.76 -6.77
CA ARG A 10 13.88 9.94 -5.39
C ARG A 10 13.42 8.82 -4.46
N LEU A 11 12.17 8.39 -4.57
CA LEU A 11 11.63 7.33 -3.73
C LEU A 11 12.26 5.96 -4.07
N VAL A 12 12.42 5.65 -5.35
CA VAL A 12 13.05 4.39 -5.82
C VAL A 12 14.49 4.26 -5.35
N VAL A 13 15.25 5.35 -5.40
CA VAL A 13 16.67 5.33 -4.97
C VAL A 13 16.77 5.35 -3.44
N ARG A 14 15.98 6.16 -2.76
CA ARG A 14 16.05 6.35 -1.32
C ARG A 14 15.62 5.11 -0.52
N ALA A 15 14.59 4.40 -0.98
CA ALA A 15 14.03 3.25 -0.26
C ALA A 15 15.05 2.12 -0.03
N PRO A 16 15.80 1.61 -1.05
CA PRO A 16 16.77 0.55 -0.85
C PRO A 16 17.97 0.99 0.01
N PHE A 17 18.43 2.24 -0.12
CA PHE A 17 19.51 2.75 0.71
C PHE A 17 19.12 2.86 2.18
N LEU A 18 17.93 3.36 2.47
CA LEU A 18 17.39 3.40 3.82
C LEU A 18 17.20 2.00 4.40
N PHE A 19 16.72 1.07 3.60
CA PHE A 19 16.55 -0.32 4.00
C PHE A 19 17.89 -0.96 4.39
N VAL A 20 18.85 -0.96 3.48
CA VAL A 20 20.18 -1.57 3.71
C VAL A 20 20.92 -0.88 4.84
N GLY A 21 20.91 0.46 4.88
CA GLY A 21 21.56 1.23 5.93
C GLY A 21 20.97 0.97 7.31
N SER A 22 19.65 0.90 7.43
CA SER A 22 18.98 0.63 8.70
C SER A 22 19.22 -0.80 9.18
N VAL A 23 19.17 -1.79 8.29
CA VAL A 23 19.48 -3.19 8.62
C VAL A 23 20.94 -3.30 9.11
N PHE A 24 21.87 -2.69 8.38
CA PHE A 24 23.29 -2.70 8.76
C PHE A 24 23.52 -2.06 10.14
N MET A 25 22.91 -0.91 10.42
CA MET A 25 23.03 -0.22 11.71
C MET A 25 22.51 -1.06 12.87
N VAL A 26 21.37 -1.74 12.71
CA VAL A 26 20.85 -2.58 13.78
C VAL A 26 21.76 -3.77 14.08
N PHE A 27 22.42 -4.34 13.07
CA PHE A 27 23.41 -5.39 13.27
C PHE A 27 24.60 -4.94 14.11
N THR A 28 24.98 -3.66 14.07
CA THR A 28 26.08 -3.12 14.86
C THR A 28 25.74 -2.92 16.32
N PHE A 29 24.47 -2.68 16.67
CA PHE A 29 24.04 -2.40 18.05
C PHE A 29 23.85 -3.67 18.89
N SER A 30 23.14 -4.68 18.40
CA SER A 30 22.90 -5.91 19.15
C SER A 30 22.51 -7.07 18.25
N ARG A 31 23.21 -8.20 18.41
CA ARG A 31 22.88 -9.45 17.74
C ARG A 31 21.46 -9.96 18.04
N SER A 32 21.03 -9.78 19.28
CA SER A 32 19.69 -10.24 19.71
C SER A 32 18.57 -9.40 19.11
N LEU A 33 18.72 -8.08 19.06
CA LEU A 33 17.74 -7.19 18.42
C LEU A 33 17.73 -7.32 16.90
N SER A 34 18.88 -7.57 16.28
CA SER A 34 18.94 -7.82 14.84
C SER A 34 18.21 -9.12 14.43
N LEU A 35 18.26 -10.15 15.27
CA LEU A 35 17.46 -11.37 15.05
C LEU A 35 15.95 -11.13 15.08
N VAL A 36 15.48 -10.31 16.03
CA VAL A 36 14.06 -9.92 16.09
C VAL A 36 13.64 -9.16 14.84
N LEU A 37 14.44 -8.22 14.40
CA LEU A 37 14.16 -7.47 13.16
C LEU A 37 14.22 -8.35 11.92
N LEU A 38 15.17 -9.28 11.85
CA LEU A 38 15.32 -10.21 10.76
C LEU A 38 14.13 -11.17 10.65
N LEU A 39 13.44 -11.45 11.77
CA LEU A 39 12.19 -12.24 11.79
C LEU A 39 10.97 -11.39 11.43
N LEU A 40 10.90 -10.13 11.90
CA LEU A 40 9.78 -9.22 11.60
C LEU A 40 9.75 -8.81 10.13
N MET A 41 10.91 -8.64 9.50
CA MET A 41 11.03 -8.23 8.10
C MET A 41 10.32 -9.15 7.12
N PRO A 42 10.62 -10.46 7.06
CA PRO A 42 9.94 -11.36 6.13
C PRO A 42 8.44 -11.46 6.43
N LEU A 43 8.03 -11.35 7.70
CA LEU A 43 6.62 -11.33 8.07
C LEU A 43 5.90 -10.11 7.45
N LEU A 44 6.48 -8.93 7.53
CA LEU A 44 5.93 -7.71 6.93
C LEU A 44 5.91 -7.79 5.41
N LEU A 45 7.01 -8.21 4.80
CA LEU A 45 7.09 -8.42 3.35
C LEU A 45 6.03 -9.42 2.88
N PHE A 46 5.83 -10.50 3.61
CA PHE A 46 4.82 -11.52 3.30
C PHE A 46 3.41 -10.93 3.35
N VAL A 47 3.07 -10.16 4.38
CA VAL A 47 1.74 -9.53 4.51
C VAL A 47 1.50 -8.54 3.38
N VAL A 48 2.46 -7.65 3.11
CA VAL A 48 2.35 -6.67 2.03
C VAL A 48 2.23 -7.37 0.67
N PHE A 49 3.08 -8.36 0.40
CA PHE A 49 3.06 -9.13 -0.84
C PHE A 49 1.73 -9.87 -1.03
N PHE A 50 1.20 -10.48 0.03
CA PHE A 50 -0.08 -11.19 -0.02
C PHE A 50 -1.24 -10.27 -0.35
N ILE A 51 -1.28 -9.08 0.28
CA ILE A 51 -2.32 -8.08 0.00
C ILE A 51 -2.19 -7.56 -1.43
N LEU A 52 -0.98 -7.19 -1.87
CA LEU A 52 -0.75 -6.70 -3.23
C LEU A 52 -1.14 -7.76 -4.28
N LYS A 53 -0.74 -9.02 -4.08
CA LYS A 53 -1.10 -10.12 -4.98
C LYS A 53 -2.61 -10.30 -5.10
N LYS A 54 -3.36 -10.04 -4.03
CA LYS A 54 -4.82 -10.14 -4.04
C LYS A 54 -5.51 -8.91 -4.64
N VAL A 55 -4.97 -7.73 -4.39
CA VAL A 55 -5.56 -6.45 -4.82
C VAL A 55 -5.27 -6.16 -6.30
N THR A 56 -4.06 -6.50 -6.79
CA THR A 56 -3.68 -6.23 -8.19
C THR A 56 -4.67 -6.78 -9.22
N PRO A 57 -5.08 -8.06 -9.19
CA PRO A 57 -6.05 -8.57 -10.17
C PRO A 57 -7.43 -7.90 -10.05
N MET A 58 -7.80 -7.45 -8.85
CA MET A 58 -9.08 -6.75 -8.66
C MET A 58 -9.09 -5.38 -9.35
N TYR A 59 -7.95 -4.71 -9.49
CA TYR A 59 -7.86 -3.45 -10.23
C TYR A 59 -8.17 -3.62 -11.73
N TYR A 60 -7.84 -4.75 -12.32
CA TYR A 60 -8.23 -5.04 -13.72
C TYR A 60 -9.75 -5.09 -13.88
N HIS A 61 -10.47 -5.64 -12.90
CA HIS A 61 -11.95 -5.62 -12.92
C HIS A 61 -12.51 -4.21 -12.76
N VAL A 62 -11.89 -3.37 -11.93
CA VAL A 62 -12.27 -1.94 -11.82
C VAL A 62 -12.06 -1.23 -13.15
N GLN A 63 -10.92 -1.46 -13.81
CA GLN A 63 -10.65 -0.85 -15.11
C GLN A 63 -11.64 -1.30 -16.16
N ALA A 64 -11.93 -2.59 -16.23
CA ALA A 64 -12.93 -3.12 -17.17
C ALA A 64 -14.33 -2.54 -16.93
N ALA A 65 -14.74 -2.38 -15.66
CA ALA A 65 -16.02 -1.76 -15.32
C ALA A 65 -16.04 -0.26 -15.67
N LEU A 66 -14.92 0.45 -15.47
CA LEU A 66 -14.77 1.85 -15.88
C LEU A 66 -14.85 2.03 -17.40
N ASP A 67 -14.17 1.15 -18.14
CA ASP A 67 -14.18 1.17 -19.61
C ASP A 67 -15.58 0.88 -20.14
N ASN A 68 -16.31 -0.04 -19.51
CA ASN A 68 -17.71 -0.33 -19.84
C ASN A 68 -18.61 0.89 -19.57
N LEU A 69 -18.45 1.53 -18.42
CA LEU A 69 -19.19 2.75 -18.08
C LEU A 69 -18.90 3.88 -19.08
N ASN A 70 -17.64 4.12 -19.43
CA ASN A 70 -17.25 5.15 -20.38
C ASN A 70 -17.82 4.87 -21.78
N ARG A 71 -17.72 3.63 -22.24
CA ARG A 71 -18.31 3.24 -23.52
C ARG A 71 -19.81 3.51 -23.54
N PHE A 72 -20.47 3.16 -22.46
CA PHE A 72 -21.91 3.35 -22.31
C PHE A 72 -22.31 4.83 -22.33
N LEU A 73 -21.57 5.66 -21.62
CA LEU A 73 -21.78 7.11 -21.61
C LEU A 73 -21.58 7.72 -23.02
N ILE A 74 -20.54 7.32 -23.75
CA ILE A 74 -20.28 7.80 -25.11
C ILE A 74 -21.44 7.39 -26.04
N GLU A 75 -21.95 6.17 -25.92
CA GLU A 75 -23.11 5.68 -26.70
C GLU A 75 -24.37 6.49 -26.39
N ALA A 76 -24.67 6.71 -25.11
CA ALA A 76 -25.81 7.51 -24.65
C ALA A 76 -25.75 8.96 -25.14
N PHE A 77 -24.57 9.61 -25.04
CA PHE A 77 -24.39 10.96 -25.53
C PHE A 77 -24.49 11.07 -27.05
N SER A 78 -23.97 10.09 -27.78
CA SER A 78 -24.06 10.05 -29.26
C SER A 78 -25.50 9.83 -29.73
N GLY A 79 -26.29 9.02 -28.99
CA GLY A 79 -27.66 8.74 -29.26
C GLY A 79 -28.69 9.69 -28.65
N ILE A 80 -28.28 10.78 -28.02
CA ILE A 80 -29.17 11.65 -27.24
C ILE A 80 -30.39 12.19 -28.03
N ARG A 81 -30.22 12.44 -29.32
CA ARG A 81 -31.32 12.88 -30.18
C ARG A 81 -32.40 11.80 -30.35
N VAL A 82 -31.98 10.55 -30.47
CA VAL A 82 -32.86 9.42 -30.57
C VAL A 82 -33.60 9.21 -29.26
N VAL A 83 -32.88 9.21 -28.13
CA VAL A 83 -33.47 9.08 -26.79
C VAL A 83 -34.56 10.14 -26.57
N LYS A 84 -34.28 11.39 -26.91
CA LYS A 84 -35.25 12.49 -26.80
C LYS A 84 -36.43 12.37 -27.77
N SER A 85 -36.19 11.89 -28.99
CA SER A 85 -37.28 11.74 -29.99
C SER A 85 -38.27 10.65 -29.60
N PHE A 86 -37.80 9.61 -28.90
CA PHE A 86 -38.65 8.49 -28.46
C PHE A 86 -39.06 8.57 -26.98
N VAL A 87 -38.71 9.65 -26.28
CA VAL A 87 -39.03 9.87 -24.83
C VAL A 87 -38.55 8.68 -23.95
N CYS A 88 -37.36 8.15 -24.23
CA CYS A 88 -36.78 7.00 -23.54
C CYS A 88 -35.75 7.38 -22.46
N GLU A 89 -35.82 8.61 -21.92
CA GLU A 89 -34.85 9.13 -20.94
C GLU A 89 -34.81 8.30 -19.65
N ASP A 90 -36.01 7.86 -19.16
CA ASP A 90 -36.06 7.06 -17.92
C ASP A 90 -35.45 5.65 -18.13
N PHE A 91 -35.62 5.06 -19.28
CA PHE A 91 -35.03 3.76 -19.62
C PHE A 91 -33.52 3.85 -19.73
N GLU A 92 -32.98 4.83 -20.44
CA GLU A 92 -31.53 5.05 -20.57
C GLU A 92 -30.94 5.49 -19.22
N GLY A 93 -31.64 6.28 -18.41
CA GLY A 93 -31.25 6.66 -17.08
C GLY A 93 -31.10 5.47 -16.13
N SER A 94 -32.05 4.54 -16.15
CA SER A 94 -31.94 3.31 -15.35
C SER A 94 -30.77 2.44 -15.78
N ARG A 95 -30.54 2.30 -17.09
CA ARG A 95 -29.45 1.55 -17.66
C ARG A 95 -28.08 2.12 -17.30
N ILE A 96 -27.92 3.45 -17.33
CA ILE A 96 -26.70 4.14 -16.85
C ILE A 96 -26.51 3.89 -15.35
N SER A 97 -27.59 3.96 -14.57
CA SER A 97 -27.55 3.71 -13.12
C SER A 97 -27.08 2.29 -12.81
N ASP A 98 -27.51 1.28 -13.55
CA ASP A 98 -27.11 -0.11 -13.36
C ASP A 98 -25.61 -0.32 -13.64
N VAL A 99 -25.12 0.21 -14.76
CA VAL A 99 -23.69 0.14 -15.14
C VAL A 99 -22.83 0.90 -14.12
N ASN A 100 -23.30 2.06 -13.65
CA ASN A 100 -22.62 2.83 -12.62
C ASN A 100 -22.60 2.08 -11.27
N ALA A 101 -23.71 1.43 -10.90
CA ALA A 101 -23.77 0.63 -9.69
C ALA A 101 -22.80 -0.56 -9.74
N GLU A 102 -22.62 -1.20 -10.88
CA GLU A 102 -21.60 -2.24 -11.07
C GLU A 102 -20.20 -1.70 -10.85
N PHE A 103 -19.85 -0.58 -11.50
CA PHE A 103 -18.54 0.08 -11.31
C PHE A 103 -18.29 0.45 -9.84
N VAL A 104 -19.26 1.06 -9.17
CA VAL A 104 -19.19 1.43 -7.75
C VAL A 104 -18.98 0.19 -6.89
N ASN A 105 -19.73 -0.88 -7.11
CA ASN A 105 -19.62 -2.12 -6.34
C ASN A 105 -18.25 -2.78 -6.46
N VAL A 106 -17.72 -2.87 -7.68
CA VAL A 106 -16.37 -3.41 -7.92
C VAL A 106 -15.31 -2.53 -7.25
N THR A 107 -15.42 -1.21 -7.40
CA THR A 107 -14.50 -0.23 -6.78
C THR A 107 -14.53 -0.31 -5.26
N LEU A 108 -15.71 -0.42 -4.65
CA LEU A 108 -15.85 -0.57 -3.20
C LEU A 108 -15.21 -1.86 -2.67
N LYS A 109 -15.33 -2.97 -3.41
CA LYS A 109 -14.66 -4.24 -3.04
C LYS A 109 -13.15 -4.07 -2.98
N VAL A 110 -12.56 -3.42 -3.97
CA VAL A 110 -11.11 -3.14 -4.00
C VAL A 110 -10.72 -2.19 -2.87
N SER A 111 -11.46 -1.09 -2.73
CA SER A 111 -11.20 -0.06 -1.72
C SER A 111 -11.20 -0.63 -0.30
N ARG A 112 -12.11 -1.54 0.02
CA ARG A 112 -12.13 -2.23 1.33
C ARG A 112 -10.82 -2.95 1.61
N TRP A 113 -10.26 -3.69 0.66
CA TRP A 113 -8.98 -4.38 0.83
C TRP A 113 -7.82 -3.41 1.01
N VAL A 114 -7.81 -2.31 0.25
CA VAL A 114 -6.77 -1.28 0.34
C VAL A 114 -6.83 -0.55 1.68
N VAL A 115 -8.03 -0.20 2.15
CA VAL A 115 -8.22 0.49 3.44
C VAL A 115 -7.77 -0.39 4.60
N PHE A 116 -8.01 -1.70 4.57
CA PHE A 116 -7.54 -2.63 5.60
C PHE A 116 -6.02 -2.79 5.66
N LEU A 117 -5.31 -2.47 4.57
CA LEU A 117 -3.84 -2.56 4.54
C LEU A 117 -3.20 -1.66 5.60
N MET A 118 -3.63 -0.40 5.73
CA MET A 118 -3.04 0.54 6.68
C MET A 118 -3.17 0.12 8.14
N PRO A 119 -4.35 -0.29 8.65
CA PRO A 119 -4.48 -0.82 10.02
C PRO A 119 -3.62 -2.06 10.27
N ILE A 120 -3.55 -2.99 9.32
CA ILE A 120 -2.75 -4.21 9.47
C ILE A 120 -1.25 -3.87 9.57
N VAL A 121 -0.76 -3.02 8.66
CA VAL A 121 0.64 -2.56 8.70
C VAL A 121 0.93 -1.82 10.00
N SER A 122 0.05 -0.91 10.43
CA SER A 122 0.20 -0.16 11.68
C SER A 122 0.22 -1.08 12.90
N LEU A 123 -0.64 -2.11 12.93
CA LEU A 123 -0.67 -3.09 14.01
C LEU A 123 0.65 -3.89 14.07
N LEU A 124 1.14 -4.36 12.94
CA LEU A 124 2.42 -5.07 12.86
C LEU A 124 3.60 -4.17 13.28
N MET A 125 3.57 -2.87 12.89
CA MET A 125 4.56 -1.90 13.33
C MET A 125 4.56 -1.76 14.86
N ASN A 126 3.41 -1.53 15.46
CA ASN A 126 3.29 -1.35 16.91
C ASN A 126 3.73 -2.62 17.67
N ILE A 127 3.36 -3.80 17.19
CA ILE A 127 3.85 -5.07 17.74
C ILE A 127 5.38 -5.13 17.66
N GLY A 128 5.96 -4.76 16.52
CA GLY A 128 7.40 -4.71 16.34
C GLY A 128 8.09 -3.77 17.32
N VAL A 129 7.56 -2.56 17.51
CA VAL A 129 8.05 -1.59 18.49
C VAL A 129 7.99 -2.15 19.91
N VAL A 130 6.88 -2.75 20.31
CA VAL A 130 6.73 -3.37 21.64
C VAL A 130 7.75 -4.48 21.85
N ILE A 131 7.97 -5.34 20.86
CA ILE A 131 8.97 -6.41 20.92
C ILE A 131 10.38 -5.83 21.07
N VAL A 132 10.75 -4.83 20.30
CA VAL A 132 12.06 -4.17 20.37
C VAL A 132 12.29 -3.52 21.73
N ILE A 133 11.29 -2.83 22.27
CA ILE A 133 11.38 -2.20 23.61
C ILE A 133 11.49 -3.28 24.69
N TRP A 134 10.68 -4.34 24.61
CA TRP A 134 10.70 -5.43 25.61
C TRP A 134 12.04 -6.15 25.66
N PHE A 135 12.57 -6.58 24.52
CA PHE A 135 13.87 -7.23 24.46
C PHE A 135 15.02 -6.26 24.74
N GLY A 136 14.92 -5.03 24.24
CA GLY A 136 15.91 -3.97 24.50
C GLY A 136 16.00 -3.66 25.98
N ALA A 137 14.89 -3.50 26.70
CA ALA A 137 14.87 -3.27 28.13
C ALA A 137 15.56 -4.39 28.92
N LYS A 138 15.36 -5.65 28.54
CA LYS A 138 16.06 -6.79 29.17
C LYS A 138 17.57 -6.73 28.94
N ILE A 139 18.03 -6.34 27.76
CA ILE A 139 19.45 -6.24 27.44
C ILE A 139 20.08 -5.05 28.19
N VAL A 140 19.38 -3.93 28.27
CA VAL A 140 19.82 -2.76 29.04
C VAL A 140 19.94 -3.07 30.52
N SER A 141 18.96 -3.76 31.11
CA SER A 141 19.00 -4.18 32.52
C SER A 141 20.14 -5.16 32.84
N ALA A 142 20.61 -5.91 31.85
CA ALA A 142 21.76 -6.79 31.92
C ALA A 142 23.12 -6.06 31.66
N GLY A 143 23.10 -4.72 31.43
CA GLY A 143 24.28 -3.93 31.13
C GLY A 143 24.88 -4.11 29.75
N GLY A 144 24.17 -4.82 28.84
CA GLY A 144 24.66 -5.14 27.50
C GLY A 144 24.42 -4.06 26.45
N MET A 145 23.67 -2.99 26.77
CA MET A 145 23.27 -1.96 25.82
C MET A 145 22.86 -0.67 26.54
N GLN A 146 22.93 0.46 25.85
CA GLN A 146 22.44 1.74 26.38
C GLN A 146 20.98 1.96 25.97
N ILE A 147 20.22 2.76 26.75
CA ILE A 147 18.83 3.13 26.44
C ILE A 147 18.74 3.81 25.07
N GLY A 148 19.75 4.63 24.73
CA GLY A 148 19.83 5.31 23.43
C GLY A 148 19.85 4.34 22.25
N ASP A 149 20.50 3.18 22.39
CA ASP A 149 20.57 2.18 21.34
C ASP A 149 19.20 1.52 21.07
N VAL A 150 18.40 1.32 22.13
CA VAL A 150 17.02 0.80 21.98
C VAL A 150 16.14 1.78 21.23
N LEU A 151 16.25 3.07 21.55
CA LEU A 151 15.53 4.14 20.83
C LEU A 151 15.99 4.23 19.37
N ALA A 152 17.29 4.11 19.12
CA ALA A 152 17.82 4.07 17.75
C ALA A 152 17.28 2.87 16.97
N CYS A 153 17.28 1.66 17.56
CA CYS A 153 16.69 0.46 16.95
C CYS A 153 15.21 0.63 16.62
N THR A 154 14.43 1.26 17.52
CA THR A 154 13.02 1.56 17.27
C THR A 154 12.84 2.51 16.08
N ASN A 155 13.65 3.56 15.99
CA ASN A 155 13.63 4.47 14.86
C ASN A 155 14.02 3.80 13.54
N TYR A 156 15.04 2.95 13.54
CA TYR A 156 15.43 2.19 12.35
C TYR A 156 14.33 1.22 11.91
N LEU A 157 13.64 0.56 12.85
CA LEU A 157 12.49 -0.28 12.53
C LEU A 157 11.40 0.52 11.81
N LEU A 158 11.01 1.69 12.32
CA LEU A 158 10.05 2.58 11.69
C LEU A 158 10.52 3.02 10.30
N GLN A 159 11.80 3.32 10.13
CA GLN A 159 12.38 3.77 8.87
C GLN A 159 12.38 2.64 7.81
N ILE A 160 12.67 1.42 8.21
CA ILE A 160 12.59 0.24 7.37
C ILE A 160 11.15 0.04 6.86
N LEU A 161 10.16 0.15 7.74
CA LEU A 161 8.75 0.00 7.39
C LEU A 161 8.27 1.08 6.43
N LEU A 162 8.64 2.33 6.69
CA LEU A 162 8.34 3.43 5.76
C LEU A 162 8.98 3.20 4.39
N SER A 163 10.22 2.71 4.34
CA SER A 163 10.89 2.41 3.07
C SER A 163 10.18 1.30 2.28
N LEU A 164 9.66 0.28 2.97
CA LEU A 164 8.88 -0.81 2.37
C LEU A 164 7.53 -0.32 1.82
N LEU A 165 6.82 0.53 2.57
CA LEU A 165 5.58 1.14 2.09
C LEU A 165 5.81 2.00 0.85
N MET A 166 6.87 2.81 0.86
CA MET A 166 7.25 3.64 -0.30
C MET A 166 7.63 2.79 -1.51
N ALA A 167 8.39 1.72 -1.32
CA ALA A 167 8.72 0.79 -2.40
C ALA A 167 7.47 0.14 -3.01
N SER A 168 6.48 -0.22 -2.18
CA SER A 168 5.20 -0.78 -2.64
C SER A 168 4.39 0.21 -3.48
N LEU A 169 4.36 1.50 -3.11
CA LEU A 169 3.67 2.55 -3.86
C LEU A 169 4.32 2.80 -5.22
N VAL A 170 5.67 2.81 -5.25
CA VAL A 170 6.43 2.96 -6.50
C VAL A 170 6.18 1.78 -7.43
N PHE A 171 6.22 0.55 -6.90
CA PHE A 171 5.96 -0.64 -7.70
C PHE A 171 4.57 -0.60 -8.36
N LYS A 172 3.56 -0.13 -7.61
CA LYS A 172 2.22 0.08 -8.14
C LYS A 172 2.20 1.12 -9.26
N SER A 173 2.87 2.27 -9.10
CA SER A 173 2.86 3.34 -10.10
C SER A 173 3.59 2.93 -11.40
N VAL A 174 4.65 2.15 -11.30
CA VAL A 174 5.38 1.60 -12.46
C VAL A 174 4.58 0.52 -13.18
N SER A 175 3.79 -0.28 -12.45
CA SER A 175 2.94 -1.33 -13.03
C SER A 175 1.70 -0.78 -13.74
N GLN A 176 1.34 0.49 -13.52
CA GLN A 176 0.18 1.15 -14.12
C GLN A 176 0.57 2.12 -15.25
N ALA A 177 1.85 2.33 -15.51
CA ALA A 177 2.37 3.17 -16.61
C ALA A 177 2.62 2.33 -17.86
#